data_b4a2a1d80d5ff2aad337e02640415cc5
#
_entry.id   b4a2a1d80d5ff2aad337e02640415cc5
#
_cell.length_a   1.000
_cell.length_b   1.000
_cell.length_c   1.000
_cell.angle_alpha   90.00
_cell.angle_beta   90.00
_cell.angle_gamma   90.00
#
_symmetry.space_group_name_H-M   'P 1'
#
loop_
_entity.id
_entity.type
_entity.pdbx_description
1 polymer ?
#
loop_
_entity_poly.entity_id
_entity_poly.type
_entity_poly.pdbx_seq_one_letter_code
_entity_poly.pdbx_strand_id
1 'polypeptide(L)'
;MRADLFDLIAHARGRGLHVSVSPSATPLLDEEAIDLLFVAGVDAISLSIDGSTAGRHDAIRQVEGCFERTKLAAKRAHEVGVMFQVNTLVSRETQDDLPAIEELVRAIGADRWSLFFLVTVGRGSVLNAITPKETEVLLEWLADRSKVPGPILTTTEAPHFRRISRQRASRPLGPKASGHHAGMRDGNGVMFIGHDGEVSPSGFLPLSVGNVKLENPIGLYRESTLFLNLRDPDHFKGRCGRCEFRFLCGGSRARAWAVHGDPLAEDPLCEYQPRERGSVDSTTLRPCAPK
;
A
#
# COMPACT_ATOMS: atom_id res chain seq x y z
N MET A 1 2.74 8.53 22.29
CA MET A 1 3.91 8.16 21.45
C MET A 1 4.82 7.30 22.31
N ARG A 2 5.50 6.29 21.74
CA ARG A 2 6.46 5.47 22.51
C ARG A 2 7.70 6.34 22.81
N ALA A 3 8.20 6.28 24.05
CA ALA A 3 9.26 7.17 24.52
C ALA A 3 10.62 6.93 23.84
N ASP A 4 10.86 5.66 23.41
CA ASP A 4 12.10 5.20 22.79
C ASP A 4 12.05 5.18 21.25
N LEU A 5 11.09 5.88 20.61
CA LEU A 5 10.90 5.85 19.16
C LEU A 5 12.18 6.29 18.41
N PHE A 6 12.78 7.38 18.83
CA PHE A 6 13.96 7.92 18.15
C PHE A 6 15.20 7.03 18.32
N ASP A 7 15.36 6.39 19.47
CA ASP A 7 16.43 5.41 19.71
C ASP A 7 16.27 4.18 18.81
N LEU A 8 15.04 3.71 18.62
CA LEU A 8 14.73 2.60 17.71
C LEU A 8 15.04 2.94 16.25
N ILE A 9 14.69 4.16 15.82
CA ILE A 9 15.02 4.64 14.48
C ILE A 9 16.53 4.69 14.29
N ALA A 10 17.25 5.33 15.19
CA ALA A 10 18.70 5.44 15.15
C ALA A 10 19.38 4.05 15.17
N HIS A 11 18.88 3.13 15.99
CA HIS A 11 19.37 1.75 16.03
C HIS A 11 19.17 1.04 14.69
N ALA A 12 17.98 1.12 14.10
CA ALA A 12 17.69 0.50 12.80
C ALA A 12 18.57 1.10 11.69
N ARG A 13 18.74 2.42 11.69
CA ARG A 13 19.65 3.12 10.76
C ARG A 13 21.09 2.68 10.93
N GLY A 14 21.57 2.55 12.17
CA GLY A 14 22.89 2.05 12.48
C GLY A 14 23.15 0.59 11.99
N ARG A 15 22.07 -0.16 11.77
CA ARG A 15 22.10 -1.50 11.15
C ARG A 15 21.98 -1.48 9.63
N GLY A 16 21.95 -0.30 9.01
CA GLY A 16 21.82 -0.14 7.55
C GLY A 16 20.40 -0.35 7.02
N LEU A 17 19.38 -0.37 7.87
CA LEU A 17 17.99 -0.51 7.44
C LEU A 17 17.44 0.84 6.98
N HIS A 18 16.59 0.82 5.95
CA HIS A 18 15.73 1.95 5.64
C HIS A 18 14.58 2.04 6.64
N VAL A 19 14.35 3.25 7.17
CA VAL A 19 13.31 3.49 8.17
C VAL A 19 12.30 4.51 7.65
N SER A 20 11.06 4.10 7.58
CA SER A 20 9.93 5.00 7.30
C SER A 20 8.96 5.01 8.49
N VAL A 21 8.42 6.18 8.80
CA VAL A 21 7.46 6.35 9.90
C VAL A 21 6.13 6.87 9.34
N SER A 22 5.03 6.32 9.82
CA SER A 22 3.67 6.74 9.45
C SER A 22 2.96 7.34 10.67
N PRO A 23 3.27 8.59 11.03
CA PRO A 23 2.66 9.22 12.20
C PRO A 23 1.20 9.60 11.95
N SER A 24 0.39 9.54 12.99
CA SER A 24 -0.93 10.19 12.98
C SER A 24 -0.76 11.68 13.25
N ALA A 25 -1.49 12.53 12.53
CA ALA A 25 -1.45 13.99 12.70
C ALA A 25 -2.19 14.43 13.98
N THR A 26 -1.69 13.97 15.13
CA THR A 26 -2.08 14.41 16.46
C THR A 26 -1.39 15.73 16.82
N PRO A 27 -1.78 16.43 17.89
CA PRO A 27 -1.05 17.61 18.38
C PRO A 27 0.43 17.38 18.72
N LEU A 28 0.86 16.12 18.84
CA LEU A 28 2.26 15.73 19.06
C LEU A 28 3.08 15.63 17.76
N LEU A 29 2.46 15.77 16.60
CA LEU A 29 3.15 15.85 15.32
C LEU A 29 3.33 17.33 14.94
N ASP A 30 4.17 18.01 15.65
CA ASP A 30 4.58 19.40 15.42
C ASP A 30 5.90 19.47 14.63
N GLU A 31 6.42 20.68 14.44
CA GLU A 31 7.68 20.92 13.74
C GLU A 31 8.86 20.27 14.47
N GLU A 32 8.90 20.33 15.80
CA GLU A 32 9.96 19.72 16.62
C GLU A 32 9.98 18.19 16.43
N ALA A 33 8.81 17.55 16.40
CA ALA A 33 8.72 16.10 16.14
C ALA A 33 9.26 15.72 14.76
N ILE A 34 9.04 16.53 13.73
CA ILE A 34 9.60 16.31 12.39
C ILE A 34 11.13 16.48 12.42
N ASP A 35 11.64 17.51 13.11
CA ASP A 35 13.08 17.73 13.27
C ASP A 35 13.76 16.57 13.99
N LEU A 36 13.15 16.07 15.04
CA LEU A 36 13.66 14.89 15.77
C LEU A 36 13.66 13.61 14.91
N LEU A 37 12.64 13.41 14.07
CA LEU A 37 12.61 12.31 13.12
C LEU A 37 13.76 12.43 12.09
N PHE A 38 14.02 13.63 11.59
CA PHE A 38 15.13 13.90 10.68
C PHE A 38 16.48 13.61 11.35
N VAL A 39 16.71 14.12 12.55
CA VAL A 39 17.95 13.90 13.33
C VAL A 39 18.15 12.41 13.65
N ALA A 40 17.08 11.68 13.96
CA ALA A 40 17.14 10.22 14.18
C ALA A 40 17.46 9.42 12.91
N GLY A 41 17.42 10.07 11.73
CA GLY A 41 17.79 9.47 10.44
C GLY A 41 16.64 8.75 9.72
N VAL A 42 15.39 9.19 9.90
CA VAL A 42 14.27 8.69 9.11
C VAL A 42 14.49 8.97 7.62
N ASP A 43 14.28 7.95 6.77
CA ASP A 43 14.39 8.12 5.31
C ASP A 43 13.14 8.74 4.70
N ALA A 44 11.97 8.42 5.25
CA ALA A 44 10.70 8.95 4.77
C ALA A 44 9.61 8.94 5.86
N ILE A 45 8.65 9.83 5.72
CA ILE A 45 7.40 9.79 6.50
C ILE A 45 6.20 9.58 5.58
N SER A 46 5.13 8.97 6.13
CA SER A 46 3.86 8.82 5.41
C SER A 46 2.77 9.59 6.15
N LEU A 47 2.20 10.57 5.48
CA LEU A 47 1.12 11.41 6.00
C LEU A 47 -0.19 11.06 5.31
N SER A 48 -1.31 11.24 5.99
CA SER A 48 -2.62 10.89 5.43
C SER A 48 -3.40 12.13 5.04
N ILE A 49 -3.89 12.18 3.79
CA ILE A 49 -4.82 13.19 3.29
C ILE A 49 -5.96 12.49 2.56
N ASP A 50 -7.16 12.49 3.14
CA ASP A 50 -8.36 11.81 2.60
C ASP A 50 -9.44 12.81 2.14
N GLY A 51 -9.09 14.06 1.98
CA GLY A 51 -9.94 15.11 1.45
C GLY A 51 -9.11 16.30 1.02
N SER A 52 -9.56 17.02 -0.02
CA SER A 52 -8.88 18.22 -0.54
C SER A 52 -9.08 19.44 0.35
N THR A 53 -10.01 19.38 1.30
CA THR A 53 -10.33 20.45 2.26
C THR A 53 -10.36 19.91 3.68
N ALA A 54 -10.22 20.81 4.67
CA ALA A 54 -10.30 20.44 6.09
C ALA A 54 -11.65 19.75 6.40
N GLY A 55 -12.75 20.27 5.90
CA GLY A 55 -14.07 19.68 6.16
C GLY A 55 -14.21 18.25 5.64
N ARG A 56 -13.68 17.93 4.46
CA ARG A 56 -13.72 16.57 3.90
C ARG A 56 -12.75 15.63 4.63
N HIS A 57 -11.52 16.07 4.85
CA HIS A 57 -10.49 15.25 5.50
C HIS A 57 -10.84 14.93 6.95
N ASP A 58 -11.18 15.97 7.74
CA ASP A 58 -11.46 15.81 9.17
C ASP A 58 -12.72 14.96 9.39
N ALA A 59 -13.73 15.05 8.49
CA ALA A 59 -14.91 14.19 8.53
C ALA A 59 -14.56 12.69 8.35
N ILE A 60 -13.64 12.33 7.43
CA ILE A 60 -13.18 10.95 7.26
C ILE A 60 -12.36 10.50 8.47
N ARG A 61 -11.48 11.36 8.97
CA ARG A 61 -10.60 11.03 10.11
C ARG A 61 -11.31 11.13 11.46
N GLN A 62 -12.44 11.82 11.53
CA GLN A 62 -13.17 12.11 12.77
C GLN A 62 -12.29 12.84 13.82
N VAL A 63 -11.38 13.69 13.34
CA VAL A 63 -10.45 14.46 14.18
C VAL A 63 -10.34 15.88 13.64
N GLU A 64 -10.94 16.82 14.31
CA GLU A 64 -10.93 18.24 13.95
C GLU A 64 -9.49 18.80 13.92
N GLY A 65 -9.20 19.62 12.91
CA GLY A 65 -7.91 20.24 12.68
C GLY A 65 -6.78 19.28 12.26
N CYS A 66 -7.12 18.00 11.96
CA CYS A 66 -6.17 17.01 11.49
C CYS A 66 -5.58 17.40 10.13
N PHE A 67 -6.39 17.99 9.24
CA PHE A 67 -5.97 18.44 7.92
C PHE A 67 -4.85 19.48 7.98
N GLU A 68 -5.05 20.54 8.77
CA GLU A 68 -4.04 21.61 8.88
C GLU A 68 -2.75 21.11 9.54
N ARG A 69 -2.86 20.27 10.57
CA ARG A 69 -1.66 19.65 11.18
C ARG A 69 -0.90 18.78 10.18
N THR A 70 -1.61 18.02 9.33
CA THR A 70 -0.97 17.21 8.28
C THR A 70 -0.21 18.08 7.29
N LYS A 71 -0.81 19.22 6.86
CA LYS A 71 -0.15 20.16 5.95
C LYS A 71 1.07 20.82 6.56
N LEU A 72 1.00 21.20 7.84
CA LEU A 72 2.16 21.76 8.57
C LEU A 72 3.29 20.73 8.66
N ALA A 73 2.99 19.48 9.01
CA ALA A 73 3.98 18.40 9.04
C ALA A 73 4.59 18.14 7.64
N ALA A 74 3.79 18.15 6.58
CA ALA A 74 4.28 17.99 5.21
C ALA A 74 5.21 19.15 4.81
N LYS A 75 4.83 20.39 5.12
CA LYS A 75 5.65 21.58 4.89
C LYS A 75 6.99 21.48 5.62
N ARG A 76 6.97 21.13 6.90
CA ARG A 76 8.20 20.98 7.69
C ARG A 76 9.09 19.86 7.16
N ALA A 77 8.53 18.71 6.80
CA ALA A 77 9.28 17.61 6.21
C ALA A 77 10.01 18.05 4.92
N HIS A 78 9.32 18.81 4.07
CA HIS A 78 9.91 19.37 2.84
C HIS A 78 11.07 20.33 3.16
N GLU A 79 10.89 21.24 4.13
CA GLU A 79 11.90 22.22 4.55
C GLU A 79 13.19 21.58 5.07
N VAL A 80 13.06 20.49 5.85
CA VAL A 80 14.22 19.79 6.42
C VAL A 80 14.78 18.70 5.49
N GLY A 81 14.15 18.46 4.34
CA GLY A 81 14.61 17.49 3.34
C GLY A 81 14.28 16.04 3.65
N VAL A 82 13.26 15.76 4.47
CA VAL A 82 12.71 14.41 4.67
C VAL A 82 11.72 14.10 3.55
N MET A 83 11.97 13.02 2.81
CA MET A 83 10.98 12.54 1.83
C MET A 83 9.65 12.23 2.49
N PHE A 84 8.54 12.61 1.85
CA PHE A 84 7.25 12.23 2.38
C PHE A 84 6.28 11.69 1.32
N GLN A 85 5.51 10.72 1.76
CA GLN A 85 4.45 10.11 1.01
C GLN A 85 3.10 10.60 1.55
N VAL A 86 2.17 10.92 0.66
CA VAL A 86 0.77 11.12 1.02
C VAL A 86 0.01 9.82 0.79
N ASN A 87 -0.74 9.37 1.81
CA ASN A 87 -1.67 8.27 1.72
C ASN A 87 -3.09 8.79 1.63
N THR A 88 -3.86 8.34 0.65
CA THR A 88 -5.27 8.69 0.47
C THR A 88 -6.13 7.44 0.45
N LEU A 89 -7.13 7.36 1.31
CA LEU A 89 -8.12 6.30 1.30
C LEU A 89 -9.00 6.42 0.05
N VAL A 90 -9.23 5.29 -0.62
CA VAL A 90 -10.16 5.18 -1.74
C VAL A 90 -11.40 4.43 -1.28
N SER A 91 -12.49 5.15 -1.17
CA SER A 91 -13.83 4.67 -0.77
C SER A 91 -14.89 5.47 -1.53
N ARG A 92 -16.18 5.16 -1.34
CA ARG A 92 -17.27 5.95 -1.92
C ARG A 92 -17.29 7.39 -1.42
N GLU A 93 -16.82 7.59 -0.21
CA GLU A 93 -16.80 8.90 0.46
C GLU A 93 -15.69 9.82 -0.07
N THR A 94 -14.66 9.25 -0.72
CA THR A 94 -13.46 10.01 -1.12
C THR A 94 -13.20 10.04 -2.62
N GLN A 95 -13.77 9.10 -3.40
CA GLN A 95 -13.40 8.90 -4.81
C GLN A 95 -13.64 10.12 -5.70
N ASP A 96 -14.68 10.90 -5.44
CA ASP A 96 -15.02 12.10 -6.20
C ASP A 96 -14.05 13.27 -5.98
N ASP A 97 -13.31 13.25 -4.87
CA ASP A 97 -12.35 14.26 -4.46
C ASP A 97 -10.91 13.98 -4.89
N LEU A 98 -10.64 12.79 -5.41
CA LEU A 98 -9.29 12.36 -5.78
C LEU A 98 -8.58 13.31 -6.76
N PRO A 99 -9.25 13.91 -7.77
CA PRO A 99 -8.60 14.89 -8.63
C PRO A 99 -8.12 16.14 -7.88
N ALA A 100 -8.94 16.68 -6.97
CA ALA A 100 -8.58 17.83 -6.16
C ALA A 100 -7.52 17.49 -5.10
N ILE A 101 -7.55 16.26 -4.55
CA ILE A 101 -6.48 15.75 -3.69
C ILE A 101 -5.16 15.63 -4.45
N GLU A 102 -5.17 15.19 -5.72
CA GLU A 102 -3.97 15.14 -6.54
C GLU A 102 -3.32 16.52 -6.69
N GLU A 103 -4.14 17.55 -6.97
CA GLU A 103 -3.65 18.93 -7.07
C GLU A 103 -3.01 19.39 -5.75
N LEU A 104 -3.66 19.11 -4.62
CA LEU A 104 -3.12 19.41 -3.29
C LEU A 104 -1.80 18.67 -3.04
N VAL A 105 -1.74 17.37 -3.32
CA VAL A 105 -0.55 16.53 -3.14
C VAL A 105 0.64 17.03 -3.95
N ARG A 106 0.38 17.51 -5.18
CA ARG A 106 1.38 18.17 -6.03
C ARG A 106 1.81 19.51 -5.45
N ALA A 107 0.86 20.32 -5.00
CA ALA A 107 1.13 21.65 -4.48
C ALA A 107 1.96 21.64 -3.18
N ILE A 108 1.78 20.63 -2.32
CA ILE A 108 2.59 20.47 -1.11
C ILE A 108 3.94 19.78 -1.35
N GLY A 109 4.24 19.39 -2.59
CA GLY A 109 5.53 18.81 -2.96
C GLY A 109 5.76 17.38 -2.48
N ALA A 110 4.73 16.54 -2.39
CA ALA A 110 4.90 15.15 -1.99
C ALA A 110 5.75 14.37 -3.01
N ASP A 111 6.67 13.54 -2.52
CA ASP A 111 7.49 12.66 -3.36
C ASP A 111 6.70 11.48 -3.91
N ARG A 112 5.70 11.03 -3.14
CA ARG A 112 4.85 9.90 -3.51
C ARG A 112 3.40 10.15 -3.07
N TRP A 113 2.48 9.68 -3.91
CA TRP A 113 1.05 9.58 -3.58
C TRP A 113 0.61 8.12 -3.65
N SER A 114 0.19 7.57 -2.53
CA SER A 114 -0.26 6.17 -2.42
C SER A 114 -1.76 6.13 -2.15
N LEU A 115 -2.51 5.51 -3.07
CA LEU A 115 -3.94 5.32 -2.94
C LEU A 115 -4.23 3.98 -2.25
N PHE A 116 -4.86 4.05 -1.10
CA PHE A 116 -5.20 2.91 -0.25
C PHE A 116 -6.64 2.49 -0.53
N PHE A 117 -6.82 1.44 -1.29
CA PHE A 117 -8.16 0.92 -1.60
C PHE A 117 -8.73 0.21 -0.38
N LEU A 118 -9.95 0.61 0.01
CA LEU A 118 -10.60 0.12 1.22
C LEU A 118 -10.65 -1.40 1.28
N VAL A 119 -10.22 -1.94 2.41
CA VAL A 119 -10.51 -3.31 2.86
C VAL A 119 -11.43 -3.18 4.06
N THR A 120 -12.58 -3.85 4.02
CA THR A 120 -13.63 -3.73 5.03
C THR A 120 -13.33 -4.54 6.29
N VAL A 121 -12.18 -4.25 6.92
CA VAL A 121 -11.74 -4.84 8.17
C VAL A 121 -11.54 -3.76 9.24
N GLY A 122 -11.70 -4.12 10.50
CA GLY A 122 -11.53 -3.20 11.62
C GLY A 122 -12.37 -1.93 11.46
N ARG A 123 -11.78 -0.75 11.64
CA ARG A 123 -12.47 0.54 11.48
C ARG A 123 -12.94 0.83 10.03
N GLY A 124 -12.35 0.17 9.05
CA GLY A 124 -12.78 0.30 7.65
C GLY A 124 -14.16 -0.30 7.36
N SER A 125 -14.71 -1.12 8.26
CA SER A 125 -16.02 -1.77 8.07
C SER A 125 -17.21 -0.82 8.09
N VAL A 126 -17.03 0.43 8.55
CA VAL A 126 -18.08 1.47 8.57
C VAL A 126 -18.12 2.31 7.29
N LEU A 127 -17.15 2.14 6.40
CA LEU A 127 -17.05 2.85 5.12
C LEU A 127 -17.49 1.95 3.97
N ASN A 128 -17.80 2.58 2.83
CA ASN A 128 -18.30 1.87 1.65
C ASN A 128 -17.19 1.72 0.59
N ALA A 129 -16.92 0.50 0.18
CA ALA A 129 -16.02 0.24 -0.94
C ALA A 129 -16.66 0.73 -2.26
N ILE A 130 -15.80 1.20 -3.17
CA ILE A 130 -16.20 1.44 -4.56
C ILE A 130 -16.45 0.11 -5.27
N THR A 131 -17.19 0.13 -6.36
CA THR A 131 -17.49 -1.08 -7.15
C THR A 131 -16.28 -1.56 -7.96
N PRO A 132 -16.26 -2.81 -8.44
CA PRO A 132 -15.23 -3.29 -9.36
C PRO A 132 -15.08 -2.43 -10.60
N LYS A 133 -16.20 -1.97 -11.19
CA LYS A 133 -16.22 -1.10 -12.37
C LYS A 133 -15.63 0.28 -12.08
N GLU A 134 -16.01 0.90 -10.97
CA GLU A 134 -15.44 2.19 -10.51
C GLU A 134 -13.93 2.04 -10.25
N THR A 135 -13.53 0.91 -9.67
CA THR A 135 -12.11 0.59 -9.45
C THR A 135 -11.33 0.52 -10.77
N GLU A 136 -11.85 -0.15 -11.79
CA GLU A 136 -11.18 -0.26 -13.07
C GLU A 136 -10.98 1.13 -13.71
N VAL A 137 -12.05 1.95 -13.75
CA VAL A 137 -12.02 3.31 -14.28
C VAL A 137 -11.01 4.19 -13.51
N LEU A 138 -11.02 4.11 -12.18
CA LEU A 138 -10.07 4.87 -11.34
C LEU A 138 -8.63 4.45 -11.59
N LEU A 139 -8.36 3.15 -11.69
CA LEU A 139 -7.01 2.65 -11.93
C LEU A 139 -6.50 2.98 -13.35
N GLU A 140 -7.39 3.06 -14.34
CA GLU A 140 -7.06 3.56 -15.68
C GLU A 140 -6.68 5.05 -15.63
N TRP A 141 -7.46 5.86 -14.92
CA TRP A 141 -7.15 7.27 -14.70
C TRP A 141 -5.79 7.43 -14.01
N LEU A 142 -5.51 6.66 -12.94
CA LEU A 142 -4.22 6.67 -12.26
C LEU A 142 -3.06 6.27 -13.18
N ALA A 143 -3.27 5.29 -14.07
CA ALA A 143 -2.26 4.87 -15.02
C ALA A 143 -1.93 5.97 -16.04
N ASP A 144 -2.89 6.82 -16.40
CA ASP A 144 -2.63 7.99 -17.24
C ASP A 144 -1.96 9.11 -16.44
N ARG A 145 -2.41 9.35 -15.20
CA ARG A 145 -1.77 10.36 -14.31
C ARG A 145 -0.33 10.01 -13.96
N SER A 146 0.02 8.72 -13.86
CA SER A 146 1.39 8.29 -13.57
C SER A 146 2.42 8.64 -14.67
N LYS A 147 1.95 9.04 -15.86
CA LYS A 147 2.79 9.51 -16.97
C LYS A 147 3.10 11.01 -16.89
N VAL A 148 2.39 11.75 -16.05
CA VAL A 148 2.57 13.20 -15.87
C VAL A 148 3.64 13.44 -14.79
N PRO A 149 4.62 14.33 -15.01
CA PRO A 149 5.60 14.67 -13.98
C PRO A 149 4.95 15.07 -12.66
N GLY A 150 5.47 14.56 -11.54
CA GLY A 150 4.95 14.82 -10.20
C GLY A 150 5.27 13.67 -9.24
N PRO A 151 4.47 13.48 -8.16
CA PRO A 151 4.70 12.43 -7.20
C PRO A 151 4.63 11.04 -7.84
N ILE A 152 5.41 10.10 -7.32
CA ILE A 152 5.30 8.69 -7.73
C ILE A 152 3.96 8.15 -7.29
N LEU A 153 3.11 7.73 -8.25
CA LEU A 153 1.81 7.14 -7.95
C LEU A 153 1.94 5.65 -7.63
N THR A 154 1.36 5.23 -6.51
CA THR A 154 1.31 3.82 -6.08
C THR A 154 -0.07 3.47 -5.56
N THR A 155 -0.35 2.18 -5.46
CA THR A 155 -1.59 1.68 -4.85
C THR A 155 -1.29 0.67 -3.76
N THR A 156 -2.05 0.72 -2.67
CA THR A 156 -2.10 -0.29 -1.63
C THR A 156 -3.45 -0.98 -1.70
N GLU A 157 -3.48 -2.30 -1.58
CA GLU A 157 -4.67 -3.15 -1.73
C GLU A 157 -5.40 -3.03 -3.10
N ALA A 158 -4.70 -2.53 -4.11
CA ALA A 158 -5.15 -2.57 -5.51
C ALA A 158 -4.01 -2.98 -6.46
N PRO A 159 -3.50 -4.22 -6.36
CA PRO A 159 -2.44 -4.71 -7.24
C PRO A 159 -2.88 -4.78 -8.72
N HIS A 160 -4.18 -4.64 -9.01
CA HIS A 160 -4.74 -4.47 -10.37
C HIS A 160 -4.08 -3.31 -11.13
N PHE A 161 -3.63 -2.26 -10.44
CA PHE A 161 -2.91 -1.15 -11.04
C PHE A 161 -1.71 -1.61 -11.87
N ARG A 162 -1.00 -2.65 -11.42
CA ARG A 162 0.13 -3.22 -12.18
C ARG A 162 -0.32 -3.85 -13.49
N ARG A 163 -1.48 -4.57 -13.47
CA ARG A 163 -2.07 -5.15 -14.68
C ARG A 163 -2.46 -4.06 -15.67
N ILE A 164 -3.20 -3.06 -15.20
CA ILE A 164 -3.67 -1.95 -16.03
C ILE A 164 -2.49 -1.17 -16.61
N SER A 165 -1.50 -0.83 -15.79
CA SER A 165 -0.29 -0.15 -16.24
C SER A 165 0.46 -0.97 -17.31
N ARG A 166 0.51 -2.31 -17.15
CA ARG A 166 1.09 -3.20 -18.15
C ARG A 166 0.30 -3.23 -19.44
N GLN A 167 -1.03 -3.28 -19.38
CA GLN A 167 -1.90 -3.29 -20.55
C GLN A 167 -1.88 -1.96 -21.32
N ARG A 168 -1.70 -0.83 -20.62
CA ARG A 168 -1.65 0.52 -21.21
C ARG A 168 -0.24 0.99 -21.58
N ALA A 169 0.79 0.17 -21.35
CA ALA A 169 2.16 0.50 -21.75
C ALA A 169 2.31 0.37 -23.26
N SER A 170 2.78 1.44 -23.92
CA SER A 170 3.02 1.48 -25.37
C SER A 170 4.21 0.61 -25.82
N ARG A 171 5.05 0.16 -24.87
CA ARG A 171 6.17 -0.77 -25.08
C ARG A 171 6.17 -1.84 -24.00
N PRO A 172 6.64 -3.08 -24.28
CA PRO A 172 6.86 -4.06 -23.24
C PRO A 172 7.76 -3.45 -22.16
N LEU A 173 7.26 -3.34 -20.94
CA LEU A 173 8.09 -2.96 -19.80
C LEU A 173 9.19 -4.02 -19.67
N GLY A 174 10.45 -3.63 -19.82
CA GLY A 174 11.58 -4.53 -19.59
C GLY A 174 11.58 -5.04 -18.13
N PRO A 175 12.34 -6.13 -17.84
CA PRO A 175 12.39 -6.73 -16.49
C PRO A 175 12.76 -5.73 -15.37
N LYS A 176 13.46 -4.64 -15.70
CA LYS A 176 13.86 -3.58 -14.76
C LYS A 176 12.80 -2.51 -14.55
N ALA A 177 11.79 -2.38 -15.42
CA ALA A 177 10.74 -1.36 -15.29
C ALA A 177 9.63 -1.75 -14.31
N SER A 178 9.60 -2.99 -13.88
CA SER A 178 8.78 -3.48 -12.78
C SER A 178 9.49 -3.29 -11.44
N GLY A 179 9.86 -2.11 -11.04
CA GLY A 179 10.64 -1.77 -9.85
C GLY A 179 10.61 -2.79 -8.69
N HIS A 180 11.34 -2.55 -7.62
CA HIS A 180 11.47 -3.44 -6.44
C HIS A 180 10.14 -3.94 -5.82
N HIS A 181 9.00 -3.42 -6.30
CA HIS A 181 7.65 -3.73 -5.82
C HIS A 181 6.82 -4.61 -6.77
N ALA A 182 7.40 -5.07 -7.89
CA ALA A 182 6.67 -5.97 -8.79
C ALA A 182 6.31 -7.26 -8.07
N GLY A 183 5.00 -7.53 -7.98
CA GLY A 183 4.49 -8.71 -7.29
C GLY A 183 4.40 -8.61 -5.76
N MET A 184 4.82 -7.50 -5.13
CA MET A 184 4.66 -7.30 -3.69
C MET A 184 3.16 -7.21 -3.33
N ARG A 185 2.74 -7.98 -2.33
CA ARG A 185 1.38 -8.06 -1.79
C ARG A 185 1.41 -8.70 -0.41
N ASP A 186 0.28 -8.81 0.26
CA ASP A 186 0.18 -9.48 1.56
C ASP A 186 0.97 -10.79 1.60
N GLY A 187 1.90 -10.91 2.54
CA GLY A 187 2.74 -12.09 2.72
C GLY A 187 3.81 -12.34 1.66
N ASN A 188 3.86 -11.52 0.59
CA ASN A 188 4.89 -11.61 -0.44
C ASN A 188 5.70 -10.31 -0.51
N GLY A 189 6.88 -10.30 0.09
CA GLY A 189 7.72 -9.11 0.27
C GLY A 189 7.27 -8.19 1.41
N VAL A 190 6.24 -8.60 2.17
CA VAL A 190 5.69 -7.88 3.33
C VAL A 190 5.42 -8.86 4.45
N MET A 191 5.75 -8.47 5.66
CA MET A 191 5.36 -9.07 6.93
C MET A 191 4.98 -7.95 7.87
N PHE A 192 3.91 -8.13 8.63
CA PHE A 192 3.47 -7.19 9.65
C PHE A 192 3.69 -7.78 11.04
N ILE A 193 4.19 -6.97 11.96
CA ILE A 193 4.33 -7.34 13.37
C ILE A 193 3.50 -6.36 14.18
N GLY A 194 2.48 -6.86 14.85
CA GLY A 194 1.62 -6.09 15.72
C GLY A 194 2.35 -5.55 16.96
N HIS A 195 1.73 -4.59 17.64
CA HIS A 195 2.26 -4.03 18.89
C HIS A 195 2.36 -5.06 20.04
N ASP A 196 1.59 -6.11 19.95
CA ASP A 196 1.58 -7.28 20.85
C ASP A 196 2.63 -8.35 20.47
N GLY A 197 3.24 -8.21 19.29
CA GLY A 197 4.24 -9.12 18.75
C GLY A 197 3.69 -10.17 17.79
N GLU A 198 2.37 -10.18 17.54
CA GLU A 198 1.76 -11.11 16.57
C GLU A 198 2.24 -10.82 15.15
N VAL A 199 2.54 -11.89 14.41
CA VAL A 199 3.02 -11.82 13.02
C VAL A 199 1.91 -12.20 12.06
N SER A 200 1.65 -11.32 11.08
CA SER A 200 0.67 -11.55 10.03
C SER A 200 1.19 -11.12 8.64
N PRO A 201 0.54 -11.52 7.54
CA PRO A 201 0.97 -11.18 6.18
C PRO A 201 0.97 -9.68 5.85
N SER A 202 0.04 -8.94 6.44
CA SER A 202 -0.03 -7.48 6.40
C SER A 202 -0.93 -6.95 7.50
N GLY A 203 -0.95 -5.64 7.73
CA GLY A 203 -1.88 -5.00 8.66
C GLY A 203 -3.35 -5.06 8.22
N PHE A 204 -3.62 -5.43 6.96
CA PHE A 204 -4.96 -5.60 6.39
C PHE A 204 -5.42 -7.06 6.35
N LEU A 205 -4.50 -8.01 6.54
CA LEU A 205 -4.76 -9.44 6.59
C LEU A 205 -4.32 -9.99 7.96
N PRO A 206 -5.15 -9.83 9.01
CA PRO A 206 -4.79 -10.13 10.40
C PRO A 206 -4.88 -11.62 10.73
N LEU A 207 -4.27 -12.46 9.89
CA LEU A 207 -4.13 -13.89 10.11
C LEU A 207 -2.78 -14.15 10.78
N SER A 208 -2.78 -14.33 12.11
CA SER A 208 -1.56 -14.60 12.86
C SER A 208 -0.96 -15.95 12.50
N VAL A 209 0.39 -15.97 12.39
CA VAL A 209 1.18 -17.18 12.16
C VAL A 209 2.13 -17.49 13.31
N GLY A 210 2.17 -16.66 14.35
CA GLY A 210 3.03 -16.79 15.52
C GLY A 210 3.38 -15.44 16.12
N ASN A 211 4.26 -15.43 17.13
CA ASN A 211 4.59 -14.22 17.88
C ASN A 211 6.12 -14.07 18.01
N VAL A 212 6.65 -12.90 17.65
CA VAL A 212 8.10 -12.61 17.67
C VAL A 212 8.74 -12.68 19.07
N LYS A 213 7.94 -12.64 20.13
CA LYS A 213 8.42 -12.81 21.51
C LYS A 213 8.75 -14.28 21.83
N LEU A 214 8.22 -15.21 21.05
CA LEU A 214 8.32 -16.66 21.27
C LEU A 214 9.09 -17.36 20.14
N GLU A 215 9.06 -16.80 18.92
CA GLU A 215 9.53 -17.44 17.71
C GLU A 215 10.36 -16.49 16.85
N ASN A 216 11.26 -17.05 16.05
CA ASN A 216 12.06 -16.26 15.11
C ASN A 216 11.20 -15.73 13.95
N PRO A 217 11.08 -14.40 13.75
CA PRO A 217 10.25 -13.83 12.69
C PRO A 217 10.67 -14.25 11.27
N ILE A 218 11.94 -14.53 11.05
CA ILE A 218 12.46 -15.00 9.75
C ILE A 218 11.93 -16.41 9.46
N GLY A 219 11.90 -17.29 10.46
CA GLY A 219 11.29 -18.62 10.34
C GLY A 219 9.80 -18.53 10.06
N LEU A 220 9.07 -17.72 10.86
CA LEU A 220 7.65 -17.49 10.65
C LEU A 220 7.33 -16.99 9.22
N TYR A 221 8.11 -16.05 8.70
CA TYR A 221 7.92 -15.55 7.33
C TYR A 221 8.25 -16.59 6.26
N ARG A 222 9.34 -17.36 6.43
CA ARG A 222 9.83 -18.26 5.39
C ARG A 222 9.11 -19.59 5.33
N GLU A 223 8.64 -20.11 6.47
CA GLU A 223 8.27 -21.52 6.63
C GLU A 223 6.77 -21.72 6.92
N SER A 224 6.05 -20.68 7.41
CA SER A 224 4.64 -20.86 7.70
C SER A 224 3.84 -21.12 6.42
N THR A 225 2.93 -22.07 6.48
CA THR A 225 2.09 -22.51 5.36
C THR A 225 1.31 -21.33 4.75
N LEU A 226 0.83 -20.40 5.58
CA LEU A 226 0.11 -19.23 5.09
C LEU A 226 0.99 -18.36 4.19
N PHE A 227 2.20 -18.00 4.64
CA PHE A 227 3.12 -17.20 3.84
C PHE A 227 3.58 -17.93 2.57
N LEU A 228 3.83 -19.24 2.64
CA LEU A 228 4.17 -20.06 1.47
C LEU A 228 3.05 -20.01 0.42
N ASN A 229 1.81 -20.24 0.82
CA ASN A 229 0.66 -20.21 -0.08
C ASN A 229 0.41 -18.81 -0.68
N LEU A 230 0.60 -17.74 0.10
CA LEU A 230 0.43 -16.37 -0.39
C LEU A 230 1.51 -15.95 -1.39
N ARG A 231 2.70 -16.55 -1.32
CA ARG A 231 3.80 -16.29 -2.26
C ARG A 231 3.68 -17.07 -3.57
N ASP A 232 2.95 -18.16 -3.56
CA ASP A 232 2.74 -18.98 -4.75
C ASP A 232 1.39 -18.71 -5.42
N PRO A 233 1.37 -17.94 -6.53
CA PRO A 233 0.12 -17.62 -7.24
C PRO A 233 -0.58 -18.83 -7.87
N ASP A 234 0.06 -19.98 -7.96
CA ASP A 234 -0.56 -21.21 -8.46
C ASP A 234 -1.53 -21.82 -7.41
N HIS A 235 -1.45 -21.40 -6.15
CA HIS A 235 -2.41 -21.72 -5.11
C HIS A 235 -3.67 -20.82 -5.11
N PHE A 236 -3.69 -19.73 -5.91
CA PHE A 236 -4.84 -18.85 -5.95
C PHE A 236 -6.02 -19.51 -6.64
N LYS A 237 -7.21 -19.14 -6.19
CA LYS A 237 -8.49 -19.73 -6.63
C LYS A 237 -9.26 -18.74 -7.53
N GLY A 238 -10.35 -19.23 -8.12
CA GLY A 238 -11.25 -18.42 -8.93
C GLY A 238 -10.56 -17.73 -10.09
N ARG A 239 -10.99 -16.52 -10.41
CA ARG A 239 -10.41 -15.70 -11.49
C ARG A 239 -8.93 -15.41 -11.29
N CYS A 240 -8.50 -15.14 -10.05
CA CYS A 240 -7.10 -14.87 -9.75
C CYS A 240 -6.19 -16.05 -10.08
N GLY A 241 -6.60 -17.29 -9.79
CA GLY A 241 -5.80 -18.50 -10.05
C GLY A 241 -5.61 -18.81 -11.53
N ARG A 242 -6.62 -18.55 -12.38
CA ARG A 242 -6.53 -18.77 -13.84
C ARG A 242 -6.05 -17.55 -14.62
N CYS A 243 -5.82 -16.39 -13.94
CA CYS A 243 -5.45 -15.14 -14.58
C CYS A 243 -4.01 -15.19 -15.10
N GLU A 244 -3.79 -14.74 -16.33
CA GLU A 244 -2.47 -14.58 -16.94
C GLU A 244 -1.59 -13.57 -16.21
N PHE A 245 -2.20 -12.64 -15.48
CA PHE A 245 -1.50 -11.62 -14.66
C PHE A 245 -1.29 -12.04 -13.20
N ARG A 246 -1.57 -13.30 -12.81
CA ARG A 246 -1.54 -13.71 -11.39
C ARG A 246 -0.19 -13.48 -10.71
N PHE A 247 0.92 -13.61 -11.43
CA PHE A 247 2.27 -13.35 -10.90
C PHE A 247 2.56 -11.85 -10.73
N LEU A 248 2.03 -11.01 -11.63
CA LEU A 248 2.22 -9.57 -11.59
C LEU A 248 1.26 -8.88 -10.60
N CYS A 249 -0.01 -9.24 -10.66
CA CYS A 249 -1.12 -8.67 -9.91
C CYS A 249 -1.44 -9.50 -8.67
N GLY A 250 -2.01 -10.66 -8.85
CA GLY A 250 -2.42 -11.60 -7.80
C GLY A 250 -3.63 -11.17 -6.98
N GLY A 251 -4.20 -9.99 -7.19
CA GLY A 251 -5.31 -9.43 -6.40
C GLY A 251 -4.94 -9.10 -4.94
N SER A 252 -5.79 -8.35 -4.24
CA SER A 252 -5.67 -8.11 -2.80
C SER A 252 -6.04 -9.37 -2.03
N ARG A 253 -5.09 -9.92 -1.29
CA ARG A 253 -5.31 -11.11 -0.47
C ARG A 253 -6.09 -10.79 0.80
N ALA A 254 -5.89 -9.59 1.32
CA ALA A 254 -6.66 -9.08 2.45
C ALA A 254 -8.14 -8.92 2.09
N ARG A 255 -8.46 -8.36 0.92
CA ARG A 255 -9.85 -8.21 0.50
C ARG A 255 -10.48 -9.56 0.15
N ALA A 256 -9.74 -10.46 -0.49
CA ALA A 256 -10.21 -11.82 -0.73
C ALA A 256 -10.62 -12.50 0.58
N TRP A 257 -9.79 -12.39 1.62
CA TRP A 257 -10.11 -12.91 2.95
C TRP A 257 -11.31 -12.19 3.60
N ALA A 258 -11.33 -10.87 3.55
CA ALA A 258 -12.39 -10.09 4.19
C ALA A 258 -13.80 -10.43 3.65
N VAL A 259 -13.89 -10.76 2.36
CA VAL A 259 -15.19 -11.05 1.70
C VAL A 259 -15.50 -12.56 1.66
N HIS A 260 -14.49 -13.40 1.47
CA HIS A 260 -14.70 -14.85 1.25
C HIS A 260 -14.24 -15.72 2.42
N GLY A 261 -13.58 -15.15 3.43
CA GLY A 261 -12.94 -15.92 4.51
C GLY A 261 -11.71 -16.73 4.06
N ASP A 262 -11.27 -16.56 2.81
CA ASP A 262 -10.16 -17.29 2.21
C ASP A 262 -9.19 -16.32 1.52
N PRO A 263 -7.96 -16.13 2.01
CA PRO A 263 -7.00 -15.21 1.40
C PRO A 263 -6.50 -15.68 0.02
N LEU A 264 -6.76 -16.92 -0.38
CA LEU A 264 -6.42 -17.46 -1.69
C LEU A 264 -7.55 -17.32 -2.70
N ALA A 265 -8.75 -16.90 -2.30
CA ALA A 265 -9.89 -16.66 -3.18
C ALA A 265 -9.61 -15.54 -4.19
N GLU A 266 -10.49 -15.37 -5.16
CA GLU A 266 -10.41 -14.23 -6.09
C GLU A 266 -10.63 -12.90 -5.38
N ASP A 267 -10.01 -11.84 -5.89
CA ASP A 267 -10.26 -10.48 -5.40
C ASP A 267 -11.61 -9.98 -5.93
N PRO A 268 -12.58 -9.71 -5.04
CA PRO A 268 -13.93 -9.30 -5.46
C PRO A 268 -13.96 -7.92 -6.13
N LEU A 269 -12.94 -7.08 -5.94
CA LEU A 269 -12.86 -5.75 -6.54
C LEU A 269 -12.33 -5.76 -7.99
N CYS A 270 -11.94 -6.92 -8.52
CA CYS A 270 -11.43 -7.05 -9.88
C CYS A 270 -12.57 -7.24 -10.89
N GLU A 271 -12.68 -6.36 -11.88
CA GLU A 271 -13.61 -6.48 -13.01
C GLU A 271 -13.07 -7.39 -14.13
N TYR A 272 -11.75 -7.54 -14.21
CA TYR A 272 -11.07 -8.20 -15.31
C TYR A 272 -11.47 -9.67 -15.44
N GLN A 273 -11.81 -10.07 -16.67
CA GLN A 273 -12.06 -11.47 -17.04
C GLN A 273 -10.79 -12.04 -17.69
N PRO A 274 -10.15 -13.05 -17.06
CA PRO A 274 -8.99 -13.71 -17.64
C PRO A 274 -9.30 -14.36 -18.97
N ARG A 275 -8.33 -14.38 -19.88
CA ARG A 275 -8.46 -15.11 -21.14
C ARG A 275 -8.58 -16.61 -20.87
N GLU A 276 -9.39 -17.31 -21.65
CA GLU A 276 -9.44 -18.76 -21.57
C GLU A 276 -8.08 -19.38 -21.91
N ARG A 277 -7.67 -20.41 -21.17
CA ARG A 277 -6.41 -21.13 -21.43
C ARG A 277 -6.53 -21.90 -22.76
N GLY A 278 -6.24 -21.21 -23.85
CA GLY A 278 -6.29 -21.77 -25.23
C GLY A 278 -5.52 -20.89 -26.21
N SER A 279 -5.26 -19.62 -25.89
CA SER A 279 -4.44 -18.72 -26.71
C SER A 279 -3.10 -18.47 -26.01
N VAL A 280 -2.13 -19.32 -26.33
CA VAL A 280 -0.74 -19.18 -25.81
C VAL A 280 -0.09 -18.01 -26.51
N ASP A 281 -0.02 -16.88 -25.86
CA ASP A 281 0.92 -15.84 -26.21
C ASP A 281 2.17 -16.03 -25.32
N SER A 282 3.28 -16.44 -25.95
CA SER A 282 4.52 -16.91 -25.29
C SER A 282 5.34 -15.81 -24.58
N THR A 283 4.71 -14.68 -24.25
CA THR A 283 5.36 -13.51 -23.62
C THR A 283 5.18 -13.41 -22.09
N THR A 284 4.64 -14.43 -21.43
CA THR A 284 4.53 -14.43 -19.98
C THR A 284 5.83 -14.90 -19.33
N LEU A 285 6.68 -13.96 -18.97
CA LEU A 285 7.90 -14.19 -18.22
C LEU A 285 7.58 -14.81 -16.84
N ARG A 286 8.08 -16.02 -16.62
CA ARG A 286 8.19 -16.59 -15.26
C ARG A 286 9.22 -15.76 -14.49
N PRO A 287 9.01 -15.44 -13.22
CA PRO A 287 10.07 -14.84 -12.40
C PRO A 287 11.23 -15.84 -12.26
N CYS A 288 12.46 -15.34 -12.34
CA CYS A 288 13.64 -16.12 -11.97
C CYS A 288 13.47 -16.67 -10.54
N ALA A 289 13.79 -17.94 -10.37
CA ALA A 289 13.88 -18.56 -9.06
C ALA A 289 14.88 -17.80 -8.18
N PRO A 290 14.63 -17.67 -6.89
CA PRO A 290 15.56 -17.04 -5.97
C PRO A 290 16.84 -17.92 -5.84
N LYS A 291 17.99 -17.27 -5.98
CA LYS A 291 19.29 -17.83 -5.56
C LYS A 291 19.42 -17.76 -4.04
#